data_3b1c07a6fe0949df376cba3800d16cac
#
_entry.id   3b1c07a6fe0949df376cba3800d16cac
#
_cell.length_a   1.000
_cell.length_b   1.000
_cell.length_c   1.000
_cell.angle_alpha   90.00
_cell.angle_beta   90.00
_cell.angle_gamma   90.00
#
_symmetry.space_group_name_H-M   'P 1'
#
loop_
_entity.id
_entity.type
_entity.pdbx_description
1 polymer ?
#
loop_
_entity_poly.entity_id
_entity_poly.type
_entity_poly.pdbx_seq_one_letter_code
_entity_poly.pdbx_strand_id
1 'polypeptide(L)'
;MAGVDLIAVTGATGGLGGRVARRLAERGMSQRLVVRDLGRAPELAGAEAAAASYDDPERLRRAFQGARTLLMVSASEDPDRLRLHANVVEAATDAGVERVVYTSFFGAAPECTFTFGRDHWHTEELIKGSGLAWTMLRDNLYLDFLPLMVGADGVIRGPAGDWRMAGVTRDDIADVAVAVLPEGGRHVGRTYDMTGPEAVTMAEAAEQLSRFAGRTISYHAETLEEAYASRAHYGAPAWEVAGWVTTYAAIANGDLEAVSGDVAALAGHPPMRLAEFLRRNPESYRQLRGSAPASPPDTAPAEGAT
;
A
#
# COMPACT_ATOMS: atom_id res chain seq x y z
N MET A 1 -25.91 21.43 18.20
CA MET A 1 -24.56 20.84 18.31
C MET A 1 -24.21 20.31 16.93
N ALA A 2 -23.17 20.84 16.28
CA ALA A 2 -22.68 20.26 15.05
C ALA A 2 -22.28 18.81 15.35
N GLY A 3 -22.87 17.85 14.65
CA GLY A 3 -22.55 16.43 14.83
C GLY A 3 -21.05 16.24 14.60
N VAL A 4 -20.41 15.47 15.43
CA VAL A 4 -18.99 15.09 15.25
C VAL A 4 -18.90 14.31 13.92
N ASP A 5 -18.10 14.81 12.98
CA ASP A 5 -17.92 14.14 11.68
C ASP A 5 -17.16 12.83 11.91
N LEU A 6 -17.93 11.74 12.07
CA LEU A 6 -17.36 10.40 12.25
C LEU A 6 -16.81 9.88 10.93
N ILE A 7 -15.55 9.46 10.94
CA ILE A 7 -14.87 8.84 9.82
C ILE A 7 -14.81 7.33 10.03
N ALA A 8 -15.37 6.53 9.13
CA ALA A 8 -15.13 5.10 9.11
C ALA A 8 -13.82 4.80 8.38
N VAL A 9 -12.95 3.99 8.98
CA VAL A 9 -11.64 3.61 8.41
C VAL A 9 -11.61 2.10 8.27
N THR A 10 -11.60 1.61 7.03
CA THR A 10 -11.38 0.19 6.77
C THR A 10 -9.89 -0.15 6.76
N GLY A 11 -9.55 -1.44 6.93
CA GLY A 11 -8.16 -1.86 6.94
C GLY A 11 -7.31 -1.27 8.08
N ALA A 12 -7.93 -0.84 9.18
CA ALA A 12 -7.26 -0.13 10.28
C ALA A 12 -6.18 -0.96 11.01
N THR A 13 -6.16 -2.29 10.83
CA THR A 13 -5.09 -3.18 11.31
C THR A 13 -3.98 -3.42 10.28
N GLY A 14 -4.13 -2.88 9.08
CA GLY A 14 -3.19 -3.03 7.97
C GLY A 14 -2.14 -1.91 7.91
N GLY A 15 -1.24 -2.06 6.93
CA GLY A 15 -0.10 -1.14 6.78
C GLY A 15 -0.48 0.30 6.50
N LEU A 16 -1.48 0.56 5.65
CA LEU A 16 -1.93 1.91 5.30
C LEU A 16 -3.04 2.40 6.24
N GLY A 17 -4.14 1.65 6.36
CA GLY A 17 -5.27 2.08 7.20
C GLY A 17 -4.89 2.31 8.67
N GLY A 18 -3.97 1.50 9.22
CA GLY A 18 -3.44 1.69 10.57
C GLY A 18 -2.59 2.97 10.74
N ARG A 19 -1.86 3.38 9.69
CA ARG A 19 -1.15 4.67 9.69
C ARG A 19 -2.12 5.85 9.67
N VAL A 20 -3.14 5.77 8.83
CA VAL A 20 -4.19 6.81 8.78
C VAL A 20 -4.93 6.91 10.11
N ALA A 21 -5.35 5.77 10.67
CA ALA A 21 -6.08 5.75 11.94
C ALA A 21 -5.29 6.40 13.09
N ARG A 22 -3.99 6.11 13.21
CA ARG A 22 -3.14 6.77 14.22
C ARG A 22 -3.05 8.27 14.02
N ARG A 23 -2.82 8.73 12.80
CA ARG A 23 -2.71 10.17 12.49
C ARG A 23 -4.03 10.92 12.69
N LEU A 24 -5.17 10.29 12.41
CA LEU A 24 -6.50 10.86 12.72
C LEU A 24 -6.70 11.01 14.23
N ALA A 25 -6.29 10.01 15.02
CA ALA A 25 -6.34 10.07 16.49
C ALA A 25 -5.44 11.18 17.05
N GLU A 26 -4.22 11.34 16.54
CA GLU A 26 -3.29 12.42 16.89
C GLU A 26 -3.87 13.81 16.60
N ARG A 27 -4.76 13.92 15.60
CA ARG A 27 -5.50 15.17 15.29
C ARG A 27 -6.82 15.30 16.06
N GLY A 28 -7.12 14.39 16.97
CA GLY A 28 -8.36 14.40 17.77
C GLY A 28 -9.62 14.12 16.96
N MET A 29 -9.50 13.47 15.79
CA MET A 29 -10.63 13.14 14.92
C MET A 29 -11.38 11.93 15.43
N SER A 30 -12.72 12.00 15.44
CA SER A 30 -13.57 10.86 15.76
C SER A 30 -13.58 9.86 14.62
N GLN A 31 -13.32 8.60 14.93
CA GLN A 31 -13.23 7.57 13.92
C GLN A 31 -13.79 6.21 14.38
N ARG A 32 -14.28 5.45 13.43
CA ARG A 32 -14.66 4.05 13.62
C ARG A 32 -13.73 3.16 12.82
N LEU A 33 -12.98 2.30 13.52
CA LEU A 33 -12.04 1.35 12.95
C LEU A 33 -12.80 0.08 12.55
N VAL A 34 -12.96 -0.12 11.26
CA VAL A 34 -13.61 -1.32 10.72
C VAL A 34 -12.55 -2.40 10.53
N VAL A 35 -12.64 -3.45 11.36
CA VAL A 35 -11.64 -4.51 11.44
C VAL A 35 -12.29 -5.89 11.38
N ARG A 36 -11.58 -6.90 10.91
CA ARG A 36 -12.09 -8.29 10.89
C ARG A 36 -12.09 -8.94 12.26
N ASP A 37 -11.13 -8.55 13.10
CA ASP A 37 -10.93 -9.09 14.45
C ASP A 37 -10.74 -7.94 15.43
N LEU A 38 -11.67 -7.80 16.38
CA LEU A 38 -11.63 -6.74 17.40
C LEU A 38 -10.41 -6.86 18.31
N GLY A 39 -9.91 -8.08 18.56
CA GLY A 39 -8.71 -8.29 19.37
C GLY A 39 -7.42 -7.73 18.75
N ARG A 40 -7.46 -7.37 17.46
CA ARG A 40 -6.36 -6.74 16.73
C ARG A 40 -6.55 -5.25 16.49
N ALA A 41 -7.69 -4.69 16.89
CA ALA A 41 -7.95 -3.27 16.73
C ALA A 41 -6.98 -2.45 17.58
N PRO A 42 -6.33 -1.41 17.01
CA PRO A 42 -5.48 -0.53 17.82
C PRO A 42 -6.33 0.30 18.79
N GLU A 43 -5.87 0.43 20.03
CA GLU A 43 -6.46 1.33 21.00
C GLU A 43 -5.99 2.77 20.71
N LEU A 44 -6.90 3.60 20.21
CA LEU A 44 -6.62 4.98 19.80
C LEU A 44 -7.63 5.94 20.42
N ALA A 45 -7.17 7.11 20.82
CA ALA A 45 -8.03 8.15 21.35
C ALA A 45 -9.08 8.59 20.32
N GLY A 46 -10.34 8.71 20.73
CA GLY A 46 -11.44 9.10 19.84
C GLY A 46 -11.84 8.06 18.79
N ALA A 47 -11.37 6.81 18.92
CA ALA A 47 -11.71 5.72 18.04
C ALA A 47 -12.58 4.68 18.74
N GLU A 48 -13.55 4.15 18.01
CA GLU A 48 -14.31 2.95 18.37
C GLU A 48 -14.06 1.86 17.33
N ALA A 49 -14.02 0.59 17.73
CA ALA A 49 -13.83 -0.51 16.80
C ALA A 49 -15.14 -1.21 16.47
N ALA A 50 -15.34 -1.58 15.21
CA ALA A 50 -16.45 -2.37 14.73
C ALA A 50 -15.96 -3.58 13.94
N ALA A 51 -16.50 -4.77 14.25
CA ALA A 51 -16.15 -6.00 13.53
C ALA A 51 -16.96 -6.11 12.24
N ALA A 52 -16.27 -6.04 11.11
CA ALA A 52 -16.84 -6.34 9.80
C ALA A 52 -15.75 -6.78 8.82
N SER A 53 -16.14 -7.63 7.86
CA SER A 53 -15.32 -8.04 6.73
C SER A 53 -16.04 -7.67 5.43
N TYR A 54 -15.29 -7.50 4.34
CA TYR A 54 -15.83 -7.11 3.04
C TYR A 54 -16.77 -8.18 2.42
N ASP A 55 -16.76 -9.40 2.92
CA ASP A 55 -17.68 -10.47 2.55
C ASP A 55 -18.99 -10.50 3.36
N ASP A 56 -19.15 -9.61 4.37
CA ASP A 56 -20.34 -9.50 5.23
C ASP A 56 -21.01 -8.12 5.11
N PRO A 57 -21.88 -7.91 4.11
CA PRO A 57 -22.54 -6.63 3.86
C PRO A 57 -23.34 -6.10 5.05
N GLU A 58 -23.99 -7.01 5.81
CA GLU A 58 -24.80 -6.62 6.95
C GLU A 58 -23.97 -6.04 8.10
N ARG A 59 -22.80 -6.65 8.39
CA ARG A 59 -21.88 -6.10 9.39
C ARG A 59 -21.24 -4.81 8.90
N LEU A 60 -20.89 -4.72 7.62
CA LEU A 60 -20.37 -3.47 7.02
C LEU A 60 -21.41 -2.33 7.18
N ARG A 61 -22.65 -2.56 6.81
CA ARG A 61 -23.72 -1.56 6.94
C ARG A 61 -23.86 -1.05 8.38
N ARG A 62 -23.82 -1.96 9.38
CA ARG A 62 -23.85 -1.56 10.79
C ARG A 62 -22.58 -0.79 11.20
N ALA A 63 -21.42 -1.23 10.71
CA ALA A 63 -20.14 -0.58 11.01
C ALA A 63 -20.07 0.83 10.42
N PHE A 64 -20.78 1.11 9.33
CA PHE A 64 -20.80 2.44 8.71
C PHE A 64 -21.89 3.37 9.22
N GLN A 65 -22.86 2.88 10.02
CA GLN A 65 -23.95 3.73 10.55
C GLN A 65 -23.42 4.94 11.29
N GLY A 66 -23.91 6.13 10.91
CA GLY A 66 -23.53 7.41 11.50
C GLY A 66 -22.19 7.97 11.04
N ALA A 67 -21.42 7.24 10.25
CA ALA A 67 -20.22 7.78 9.60
C ALA A 67 -20.64 8.64 8.40
N ARG A 68 -20.08 9.84 8.29
CA ARG A 68 -20.29 10.71 7.12
C ARG A 68 -19.28 10.45 6.02
N THR A 69 -18.07 10.08 6.39
CA THR A 69 -16.98 9.82 5.46
C THR A 69 -16.42 8.42 5.69
N LEU A 70 -16.18 7.69 4.61
CA LEU A 70 -15.52 6.39 4.60
C LEU A 70 -14.14 6.52 3.96
N LEU A 71 -13.08 6.12 4.67
CA LEU A 71 -11.83 5.71 4.04
C LEU A 71 -11.94 4.24 3.66
N MET A 72 -12.08 3.97 2.39
CA MET A 72 -12.09 2.62 1.83
C MET A 72 -10.68 2.25 1.38
N VAL A 73 -9.96 1.51 2.23
CA VAL A 73 -8.69 0.89 1.83
C VAL A 73 -9.01 -0.33 0.99
N SER A 74 -8.42 -0.43 -0.19
CA SER A 74 -8.64 -1.55 -1.10
C SER A 74 -8.36 -2.91 -0.44
N ALA A 75 -9.17 -3.91 -0.75
CA ALA A 75 -8.93 -5.29 -0.30
C ALA A 75 -7.59 -5.81 -0.80
N SER A 76 -6.99 -6.75 -0.07
CA SER A 76 -5.90 -7.57 -0.60
C SER A 76 -6.32 -8.23 -1.91
N GLU A 77 -5.33 -8.70 -2.67
CA GLU A 77 -5.58 -9.47 -3.88
C GLU A 77 -6.46 -10.68 -3.57
N ASP A 78 -7.53 -10.83 -4.34
CA ASP A 78 -8.54 -11.87 -4.16
C ASP A 78 -9.25 -12.08 -5.50
N PRO A 79 -9.57 -13.30 -5.91
CA PRO A 79 -10.31 -13.55 -7.15
C PRO A 79 -11.70 -12.91 -7.15
N ASP A 80 -12.30 -12.72 -5.98
CA ASP A 80 -13.61 -12.09 -5.79
C ASP A 80 -13.52 -10.59 -5.41
N ARG A 81 -12.35 -9.96 -5.58
CA ARG A 81 -12.06 -8.61 -5.10
C ARG A 81 -13.11 -7.58 -5.51
N LEU A 82 -13.61 -7.64 -6.74
CA LEU A 82 -14.65 -6.73 -7.22
C LEU A 82 -15.97 -6.90 -6.45
N ARG A 83 -16.37 -8.13 -6.15
CA ARG A 83 -17.55 -8.41 -5.33
C ARG A 83 -17.37 -7.88 -3.90
N LEU A 84 -16.19 -8.07 -3.31
CA LEU A 84 -15.87 -7.56 -1.98
C LEU A 84 -15.95 -6.02 -1.95
N HIS A 85 -15.43 -5.35 -2.97
CA HIS A 85 -15.52 -3.89 -3.09
C HIS A 85 -16.96 -3.42 -3.32
N ALA A 86 -17.74 -4.12 -4.13
CA ALA A 86 -19.16 -3.81 -4.35
C ALA A 86 -19.95 -3.87 -3.02
N ASN A 87 -19.73 -4.89 -2.20
CA ASN A 87 -20.34 -5.00 -0.87
C ASN A 87 -20.04 -3.77 0.01
N VAL A 88 -18.81 -3.27 -0.04
CA VAL A 88 -18.43 -2.07 0.74
C VAL A 88 -19.16 -0.84 0.25
N VAL A 89 -19.22 -0.62 -1.07
CA VAL A 89 -19.89 0.55 -1.67
C VAL A 89 -21.39 0.52 -1.41
N GLU A 90 -22.03 -0.64 -1.58
CA GLU A 90 -23.44 -0.83 -1.29
C GLU A 90 -23.74 -0.60 0.20
N ALA A 91 -23.00 -1.22 1.09
CA ALA A 91 -23.15 -1.05 2.53
C ALA A 91 -22.93 0.41 2.99
N ALA A 92 -22.00 1.14 2.37
CA ALA A 92 -21.78 2.55 2.65
C ALA A 92 -22.99 3.41 2.21
N THR A 93 -23.52 3.13 1.03
CA THR A 93 -24.73 3.81 0.51
C THR A 93 -25.93 3.55 1.42
N ASP A 94 -26.17 2.30 1.80
CA ASP A 94 -27.30 1.89 2.67
C ASP A 94 -27.17 2.44 4.10
N ALA A 95 -25.96 2.65 4.58
CA ALA A 95 -25.72 3.24 5.90
C ALA A 95 -25.83 4.76 5.92
N GLY A 96 -26.01 5.41 4.75
CA GLY A 96 -26.10 6.86 4.63
C GLY A 96 -24.75 7.57 4.72
N VAL A 97 -23.64 6.91 4.36
CA VAL A 97 -22.35 7.57 4.17
C VAL A 97 -22.49 8.60 3.05
N GLU A 98 -21.94 9.78 3.26
CA GLU A 98 -22.05 10.87 2.27
C GLU A 98 -20.88 10.85 1.28
N ARG A 99 -19.69 10.40 1.71
CA ARG A 99 -18.46 10.46 0.92
C ARG A 99 -17.54 9.28 1.14
N VAL A 100 -16.91 8.81 0.05
CA VAL A 100 -15.85 7.79 0.07
C VAL A 100 -14.53 8.42 -0.40
N VAL A 101 -13.46 8.18 0.37
CA VAL A 101 -12.07 8.36 -0.07
C VAL A 101 -11.52 6.96 -0.31
N TYR A 102 -11.17 6.64 -1.55
CA TYR A 102 -10.76 5.29 -1.97
C TYR A 102 -9.28 5.24 -2.32
N THR A 103 -8.57 4.25 -1.79
CA THR A 103 -7.19 3.95 -2.19
C THR A 103 -7.21 3.14 -3.47
N SER A 104 -7.02 3.82 -4.59
CA SER A 104 -6.98 3.27 -5.93
C SER A 104 -5.54 2.97 -6.36
N PHE A 105 -5.33 2.75 -7.66
CA PHE A 105 -4.01 2.46 -8.22
C PHE A 105 -3.67 3.46 -9.32
N PHE A 106 -2.40 3.90 -9.37
CA PHE A 106 -1.88 4.79 -10.40
C PHE A 106 -2.03 4.16 -11.79
N GLY A 107 -2.55 4.92 -12.75
CA GLY A 107 -2.81 4.39 -14.09
C GLY A 107 -4.00 3.41 -14.17
N ALA A 108 -4.87 3.32 -13.15
CA ALA A 108 -6.07 2.47 -13.20
C ALA A 108 -6.93 2.78 -14.44
N ALA A 109 -7.10 1.77 -15.29
CA ALA A 109 -7.83 1.83 -16.56
C ALA A 109 -8.34 0.42 -16.92
N PRO A 110 -9.36 0.28 -17.79
CA PRO A 110 -9.90 -1.02 -18.15
C PRO A 110 -8.88 -1.95 -18.82
N GLU A 111 -7.92 -1.35 -19.53
CA GLU A 111 -6.89 -2.07 -20.31
C GLU A 111 -5.47 -1.91 -19.72
N CYS A 112 -5.34 -1.42 -18.46
CA CYS A 112 -4.00 -1.24 -17.91
C CYS A 112 -3.24 -2.58 -17.82
N THR A 113 -1.92 -2.51 -17.95
CA THR A 113 -1.04 -3.70 -17.96
C THR A 113 -1.15 -4.47 -16.65
N PHE A 114 -1.10 -3.78 -15.52
CA PHE A 114 -1.24 -4.39 -14.20
C PHE A 114 -2.66 -4.93 -13.99
N THR A 115 -2.80 -6.24 -13.84
CA THR A 115 -4.12 -6.88 -13.77
C THR A 115 -4.98 -6.36 -12.62
N PHE A 116 -4.42 -6.15 -11.43
CA PHE A 116 -5.16 -5.58 -10.31
C PHE A 116 -5.48 -4.09 -10.47
N GLY A 117 -4.77 -3.38 -11.33
CA GLY A 117 -5.11 -2.00 -11.70
C GLY A 117 -6.47 -1.91 -12.42
N ARG A 118 -6.87 -2.98 -13.12
CA ARG A 118 -8.21 -3.10 -13.73
C ARG A 118 -9.29 -3.21 -12.66
N ASP A 119 -9.03 -3.96 -11.57
CA ASP A 119 -9.96 -4.04 -10.43
C ASP A 119 -10.15 -2.68 -9.76
N HIS A 120 -9.07 -1.90 -9.66
CA HIS A 120 -9.16 -0.54 -9.14
C HIS A 120 -10.01 0.35 -10.02
N TRP A 121 -9.85 0.28 -11.35
CA TRP A 121 -10.69 1.02 -12.29
C TRP A 121 -12.16 0.64 -12.15
N HIS A 122 -12.49 -0.66 -12.14
CA HIS A 122 -13.86 -1.11 -11.94
C HIS A 122 -14.45 -0.64 -10.61
N THR A 123 -13.66 -0.63 -9.55
CA THR A 123 -14.08 -0.12 -8.24
C THR A 123 -14.33 1.39 -8.27
N GLU A 124 -13.47 2.16 -8.95
CA GLU A 124 -13.72 3.59 -9.17
C GLU A 124 -15.05 3.83 -9.87
N GLU A 125 -15.35 3.06 -10.91
CA GLU A 125 -16.62 3.18 -11.65
C GLU A 125 -17.82 2.77 -10.77
N LEU A 126 -17.70 1.74 -9.95
CA LEU A 126 -18.73 1.40 -8.95
C LEU A 126 -18.99 2.55 -7.98
N ILE A 127 -17.94 3.15 -7.44
CA ILE A 127 -18.06 4.28 -6.51
C ILE A 127 -18.68 5.48 -7.20
N LYS A 128 -18.26 5.83 -8.42
CA LYS A 128 -18.83 6.94 -9.21
C LYS A 128 -20.30 6.73 -9.52
N GLY A 129 -20.71 5.48 -9.78
CA GLY A 129 -22.10 5.12 -10.06
C GLY A 129 -23.01 5.01 -8.84
N SER A 130 -22.46 5.00 -7.61
CA SER A 130 -23.22 4.77 -6.37
C SER A 130 -24.02 5.99 -5.87
N GLY A 131 -23.72 7.18 -6.37
CA GLY A 131 -24.26 8.44 -5.87
C GLY A 131 -23.53 9.04 -4.67
N LEU A 132 -22.52 8.34 -4.11
CA LEU A 132 -21.66 8.87 -3.06
C LEU A 132 -20.75 9.98 -3.63
N ALA A 133 -20.48 11.02 -2.86
CA ALA A 133 -19.37 11.91 -3.16
C ALA A 133 -18.07 11.12 -3.03
N TRP A 134 -17.09 11.36 -3.91
CA TRP A 134 -15.91 10.53 -3.95
C TRP A 134 -14.62 11.32 -4.11
N THR A 135 -13.53 10.72 -3.65
CA THR A 135 -12.15 11.13 -3.92
C THR A 135 -11.32 9.87 -4.15
N MET A 136 -10.55 9.83 -5.24
CA MET A 136 -9.67 8.70 -5.55
C MET A 136 -8.23 9.09 -5.23
N LEU A 137 -7.55 8.26 -4.43
CA LEU A 137 -6.11 8.33 -4.20
C LEU A 137 -5.49 7.19 -4.99
N ARG A 138 -4.89 7.49 -6.14
CA ARG A 138 -4.28 6.52 -7.04
C ARG A 138 -2.83 6.29 -6.64
N ASP A 139 -2.61 5.30 -5.81
CA ASP A 139 -1.30 4.96 -5.27
C ASP A 139 -0.43 4.27 -6.33
N ASN A 140 0.79 4.75 -6.54
CA ASN A 140 1.82 4.01 -7.27
C ASN A 140 2.36 2.87 -6.38
N LEU A 141 3.25 2.04 -6.90
CA LEU A 141 3.83 0.93 -6.14
C LEU A 141 4.46 1.42 -4.83
N TYR A 142 4.19 0.67 -3.77
CA TYR A 142 4.71 1.05 -2.46
C TYR A 142 6.21 0.74 -2.32
N LEU A 143 7.01 1.75 -2.01
CA LEU A 143 8.42 1.57 -1.67
C LEU A 143 8.63 0.60 -0.51
N ASP A 144 7.62 0.48 0.36
CA ASP A 144 7.55 -0.48 1.47
C ASP A 144 7.70 -1.95 1.01
N PHE A 145 7.34 -2.27 -0.24
CA PHE A 145 7.45 -3.63 -0.77
C PHE A 145 8.82 -3.97 -1.35
N LEU A 146 9.62 -2.99 -1.74
CA LEU A 146 10.92 -3.24 -2.39
C LEU A 146 11.83 -4.19 -1.60
N PRO A 147 11.97 -4.05 -0.26
CA PRO A 147 12.76 -5.00 0.51
C PRO A 147 12.20 -6.43 0.50
N LEU A 148 10.89 -6.61 0.30
CA LEU A 148 10.22 -7.91 0.25
C LEU A 148 10.35 -8.60 -1.10
N MET A 149 10.68 -7.85 -2.16
CA MET A 149 10.90 -8.38 -3.51
C MET A 149 12.27 -9.06 -3.66
N VAL A 150 13.16 -8.92 -2.67
CA VAL A 150 14.49 -9.51 -2.69
C VAL A 150 14.41 -10.99 -2.33
N GLY A 151 14.83 -11.87 -3.23
CA GLY A 151 14.93 -13.30 -2.98
C GLY A 151 15.97 -13.64 -1.90
N ALA A 152 15.92 -14.86 -1.38
CA ALA A 152 16.87 -15.35 -0.36
C ALA A 152 18.34 -15.26 -0.83
N ASP A 153 18.56 -15.37 -2.13
CA ASP A 153 19.87 -15.23 -2.80
C ASP A 153 20.31 -13.76 -2.99
N GLY A 154 19.51 -12.81 -2.58
CA GLY A 154 19.81 -11.38 -2.74
C GLY A 154 19.45 -10.80 -4.11
N VAL A 155 18.62 -11.47 -4.89
CA VAL A 155 18.26 -11.01 -6.24
C VAL A 155 16.79 -10.63 -6.32
N ILE A 156 16.52 -9.43 -6.83
CA ILE A 156 15.19 -9.03 -7.28
C ILE A 156 15.03 -9.54 -8.71
N ARG A 157 13.95 -10.28 -8.99
CA ARG A 157 13.67 -10.84 -10.32
C ARG A 157 12.35 -10.33 -10.87
N GLY A 158 12.34 -9.95 -12.13
CA GLY A 158 11.11 -9.56 -12.80
C GLY A 158 11.35 -8.90 -14.16
N PRO A 159 10.32 -8.84 -15.01
CA PRO A 159 10.42 -8.33 -16.39
C PRO A 159 10.22 -6.80 -16.46
N ALA A 160 10.91 -6.01 -15.61
CA ALA A 160 10.82 -4.55 -15.66
C ALA A 160 11.85 -3.91 -16.61
N GLY A 161 12.85 -4.66 -17.08
CA GLY A 161 13.93 -4.11 -17.90
C GLY A 161 14.66 -2.96 -17.19
N ASP A 162 14.98 -1.91 -17.93
CA ASP A 162 15.63 -0.69 -17.43
C ASP A 162 14.64 0.46 -17.21
N TRP A 163 13.34 0.20 -17.23
CA TRP A 163 12.31 1.21 -17.03
C TRP A 163 12.16 1.60 -15.56
N ARG A 164 11.50 2.72 -15.34
CA ARG A 164 11.43 3.38 -14.05
C ARG A 164 10.04 3.30 -13.44
N MET A 165 9.98 3.39 -12.12
CA MET A 165 8.74 3.57 -11.37
C MET A 165 8.88 4.71 -10.35
N ALA A 166 7.87 5.54 -10.23
CA ALA A 166 7.77 6.61 -9.23
C ALA A 166 7.08 6.11 -7.95
N GLY A 167 7.68 5.10 -7.30
CA GLY A 167 7.12 4.46 -6.12
C GLY A 167 6.91 5.44 -4.96
N VAL A 168 5.86 5.22 -4.16
CA VAL A 168 5.45 6.08 -3.04
C VAL A 168 5.47 5.32 -1.72
N THR A 169 5.64 6.00 -0.59
CA THR A 169 5.56 5.35 0.73
C THR A 169 4.13 5.33 1.26
N ARG A 170 3.79 4.31 2.05
CA ARG A 170 2.50 4.30 2.77
C ARG A 170 2.37 5.45 3.76
N ASP A 171 3.48 5.99 4.24
CA ASP A 171 3.47 7.15 5.13
C ASP A 171 3.03 8.40 4.40
N ASP A 172 3.54 8.66 3.20
CA ASP A 172 3.12 9.79 2.36
C ASP A 172 1.65 9.70 1.98
N ILE A 173 1.17 8.50 1.60
CA ILE A 173 -0.25 8.28 1.29
C ILE A 173 -1.12 8.53 2.53
N ALA A 174 -0.67 8.08 3.71
CA ALA A 174 -1.39 8.31 4.95
C ALA A 174 -1.47 9.80 5.30
N ASP A 175 -0.40 10.57 5.07
CA ASP A 175 -0.39 12.02 5.30
C ASP A 175 -1.38 12.73 4.36
N VAL A 176 -1.43 12.34 3.07
CA VAL A 176 -2.44 12.83 2.11
C VAL A 176 -3.86 12.46 2.54
N ALA A 177 -4.09 11.19 2.88
CA ALA A 177 -5.42 10.72 3.30
C ALA A 177 -5.94 11.51 4.50
N VAL A 178 -5.08 11.77 5.49
CA VAL A 178 -5.41 12.52 6.70
C VAL A 178 -5.60 14.03 6.43
N ALA A 179 -5.01 14.56 5.37
CA ALA A 179 -5.29 15.92 4.92
C ALA A 179 -6.64 16.01 4.19
N VAL A 180 -6.95 15.03 3.34
CA VAL A 180 -8.15 15.00 2.49
C VAL A 180 -9.43 14.66 3.27
N LEU A 181 -9.36 13.73 4.23
CA LEU A 181 -10.53 13.20 4.95
C LEU A 181 -11.36 14.28 5.66
N PRO A 182 -10.80 15.26 6.39
CA PRO A 182 -11.58 16.28 7.07
C PRO A 182 -12.08 17.41 6.15
N GLU A 183 -11.45 17.62 5.00
CA GLU A 183 -11.74 18.77 4.12
C GLU A 183 -12.92 18.57 3.16
N GLY A 184 -13.80 17.65 3.44
CA GLY A 184 -15.15 17.45 2.88
C GLY A 184 -15.28 17.79 1.38
N GLY A 185 -15.96 18.90 1.09
CA GLY A 185 -16.33 19.28 -0.27
C GLY A 185 -15.20 19.67 -1.21
N ARG A 186 -14.01 20.04 -0.69
CA ARG A 186 -12.88 20.52 -1.49
C ARG A 186 -12.31 19.47 -2.45
N HIS A 187 -12.40 18.20 -2.07
CA HIS A 187 -11.80 17.09 -2.79
C HIS A 187 -12.84 16.20 -3.51
N VAL A 188 -14.11 16.59 -3.49
CA VAL A 188 -15.18 15.84 -4.17
C VAL A 188 -14.95 15.82 -5.68
N GLY A 189 -15.08 14.63 -6.27
CA GLY A 189 -14.88 14.41 -7.71
C GLY A 189 -13.42 14.55 -8.16
N ARG A 190 -12.47 14.46 -7.23
CA ARG A 190 -11.05 14.56 -7.53
C ARG A 190 -10.37 13.20 -7.52
N THR A 191 -9.46 13.03 -8.47
CA THR A 191 -8.49 11.94 -8.52
C THR A 191 -7.11 12.54 -8.33
N TYR A 192 -6.32 11.96 -7.45
CA TYR A 192 -4.96 12.38 -7.12
C TYR A 192 -4.00 11.24 -7.35
N ASP A 193 -2.86 11.52 -7.98
CA ASP A 193 -1.84 10.55 -8.30
C ASP A 193 -0.74 10.56 -7.22
N MET A 194 -0.71 9.51 -6.40
CA MET A 194 0.22 9.37 -5.29
C MET A 194 1.51 8.75 -5.77
N THR A 195 2.54 9.56 -5.99
CA THR A 195 3.86 9.12 -6.42
C THR A 195 4.96 9.62 -5.50
N GLY A 196 6.11 8.94 -5.54
CA GLY A 196 7.33 9.47 -4.96
C GLY A 196 7.86 10.70 -5.73
N PRO A 197 8.93 11.33 -5.24
CA PRO A 197 9.49 12.54 -5.84
C PRO A 197 10.41 12.25 -7.04
N GLU A 198 10.68 10.98 -7.31
CA GLU A 198 11.59 10.53 -8.36
C GLU A 198 11.16 9.14 -8.88
N ALA A 199 11.47 8.87 -10.12
CA ALA A 199 11.32 7.53 -10.69
C ALA A 199 12.68 6.81 -10.68
N VAL A 200 12.69 5.55 -10.21
CA VAL A 200 13.88 4.71 -10.08
C VAL A 200 13.73 3.42 -10.86
N THR A 201 14.82 2.88 -11.39
CA THR A 201 14.86 1.53 -11.96
C THR A 201 14.93 0.48 -10.85
N MET A 202 14.61 -0.78 -11.17
CA MET A 202 14.80 -1.89 -10.24
C MET A 202 16.28 -2.11 -9.88
N ALA A 203 17.20 -1.82 -10.81
CA ALA A 203 18.65 -1.87 -10.55
C ALA A 203 19.10 -0.79 -9.57
N GLU A 204 18.64 0.46 -9.73
CA GLU A 204 18.92 1.56 -8.79
C GLU A 204 18.32 1.28 -7.41
N ALA A 205 17.13 0.67 -7.34
CA ALA A 205 16.51 0.24 -6.10
C ALA A 205 17.34 -0.86 -5.39
N ALA A 206 17.80 -1.87 -6.14
CA ALA A 206 18.68 -2.92 -5.62
C ALA A 206 20.00 -2.37 -5.09
N GLU A 207 20.60 -1.39 -5.79
CA GLU A 207 21.82 -0.71 -5.33
C GLU A 207 21.59 0.03 -4.00
N GLN A 208 20.49 0.76 -3.88
CA GLN A 208 20.13 1.44 -2.62
C GLN A 208 19.92 0.42 -1.50
N LEU A 209 19.16 -0.66 -1.73
CA LEU A 209 18.97 -1.73 -0.77
C LEU A 209 20.30 -2.37 -0.35
N SER A 210 21.25 -2.57 -1.27
CA SER A 210 22.59 -3.10 -0.97
C SER A 210 23.32 -2.23 0.05
N ARG A 211 23.28 -0.91 -0.12
CA ARG A 211 23.95 0.03 0.80
C ARG A 211 23.38 -0.06 2.22
N PHE A 212 22.05 -0.17 2.35
CA PHE A 212 21.38 -0.23 3.65
C PHE A 212 21.47 -1.62 4.31
N ALA A 213 21.44 -2.69 3.51
CA ALA A 213 21.52 -4.06 3.99
C ALA A 213 22.95 -4.49 4.35
N GLY A 214 23.98 -3.79 3.86
CA GLY A 214 25.37 -4.16 4.06
C GLY A 214 25.80 -5.43 3.31
N ARG A 215 25.05 -5.81 2.26
CA ARG A 215 25.38 -6.93 1.36
C ARG A 215 24.96 -6.61 -0.06
N THR A 216 25.50 -7.33 -1.04
CA THR A 216 25.11 -7.18 -2.44
C THR A 216 23.66 -7.65 -2.65
N ILE A 217 22.85 -6.76 -3.19
CA ILE A 217 21.53 -7.05 -3.74
C ILE A 217 21.57 -6.61 -5.20
N SER A 218 21.06 -7.44 -6.09
CA SER A 218 21.07 -7.18 -7.54
C SER A 218 19.67 -7.30 -8.12
N TYR A 219 19.51 -6.76 -9.31
CA TYR A 219 18.33 -6.96 -10.13
C TYR A 219 18.68 -7.85 -11.33
N HIS A 220 17.83 -8.83 -11.61
CA HIS A 220 17.88 -9.68 -12.78
C HIS A 220 16.62 -9.45 -13.62
N ALA A 221 16.79 -8.87 -14.79
CA ALA A 221 15.69 -8.65 -15.73
C ALA A 221 15.31 -9.99 -16.38
N GLU A 222 14.12 -10.46 -16.07
CA GLU A 222 13.52 -11.66 -16.68
C GLU A 222 12.74 -11.27 -17.94
N THR A 223 12.63 -12.20 -18.89
CA THR A 223 11.54 -12.15 -19.88
C THR A 223 10.21 -12.49 -19.21
N LEU A 224 9.09 -12.24 -19.88
CA LEU A 224 7.77 -12.62 -19.35
C LEU A 224 7.68 -14.14 -19.12
N GLU A 225 8.20 -14.96 -20.03
CA GLU A 225 8.21 -16.42 -19.91
C GLU A 225 9.02 -16.86 -18.68
N GLU A 226 10.23 -16.34 -18.52
CA GLU A 226 11.07 -16.61 -17.34
C GLU A 226 10.40 -16.19 -16.04
N ALA A 227 9.69 -15.05 -16.05
CA ALA A 227 9.00 -14.55 -14.87
C ALA A 227 7.86 -15.45 -14.41
N TYR A 228 7.09 -16.03 -15.33
CA TYR A 228 6.09 -17.05 -14.98
C TYR A 228 6.76 -18.34 -14.51
N ALA A 229 7.80 -18.80 -15.19
CA ALA A 229 8.51 -20.02 -14.83
C ALA A 229 9.18 -19.93 -13.45
N SER A 230 9.84 -18.83 -13.16
CA SER A 230 10.53 -18.61 -11.88
C SER A 230 9.58 -18.57 -10.67
N ARG A 231 8.30 -18.26 -10.90
CA ARG A 231 7.27 -18.20 -9.84
C ARG A 231 6.45 -19.49 -9.69
N ALA A 232 6.62 -20.46 -10.60
CA ALA A 232 5.86 -21.72 -10.57
C ALA A 232 6.05 -22.50 -9.25
N HIS A 233 7.23 -22.40 -8.63
CA HIS A 233 7.55 -23.10 -7.37
C HIS A 233 6.73 -22.62 -6.17
N TYR A 234 6.12 -21.44 -6.22
CA TYR A 234 5.26 -20.93 -5.13
C TYR A 234 3.91 -21.65 -5.04
N GLY A 235 3.50 -22.37 -6.12
CA GLY A 235 2.21 -23.07 -6.14
C GLY A 235 1.00 -22.12 -6.05
N ALA A 236 1.19 -20.83 -6.32
CA ALA A 236 0.13 -19.84 -6.28
C ALA A 236 -0.83 -20.00 -7.48
N PRO A 237 -2.11 -19.62 -7.35
CA PRO A 237 -3.05 -19.65 -8.47
C PRO A 237 -2.61 -18.71 -9.60
N ALA A 238 -3.01 -19.05 -10.83
CA ALA A 238 -2.56 -18.32 -12.03
C ALA A 238 -2.87 -16.83 -12.02
N TRP A 239 -4.00 -16.41 -11.46
CA TRP A 239 -4.39 -15.00 -11.35
C TRP A 239 -3.45 -14.22 -10.43
N GLU A 240 -2.96 -14.82 -9.35
CA GLU A 240 -2.03 -14.20 -8.39
C GLU A 240 -0.64 -14.07 -9.02
N VAL A 241 -0.15 -15.14 -9.67
CA VAL A 241 1.12 -15.10 -10.43
C VAL A 241 1.05 -14.04 -11.53
N ALA A 242 -0.09 -13.94 -12.24
CA ALA A 242 -0.30 -12.89 -13.24
C ALA A 242 -0.21 -11.49 -12.62
N GLY A 243 -0.78 -11.28 -11.44
CA GLY A 243 -0.63 -10.03 -10.69
C GLY A 243 0.83 -9.69 -10.42
N TRP A 244 1.60 -10.63 -9.90
CA TRP A 244 3.03 -10.42 -9.61
C TRP A 244 3.84 -10.11 -10.86
N VAL A 245 3.61 -10.82 -11.97
CA VAL A 245 4.34 -10.62 -13.23
C VAL A 245 3.95 -9.31 -13.89
N THR A 246 2.64 -9.02 -13.95
CA THR A 246 2.13 -7.81 -14.62
C THR A 246 2.47 -6.52 -13.88
N THR A 247 2.79 -6.58 -12.58
CA THR A 247 3.38 -5.45 -11.84
C THR A 247 4.67 -4.98 -12.50
N TYR A 248 5.59 -5.91 -12.77
CA TYR A 248 6.85 -5.57 -13.45
C TYR A 248 6.64 -5.20 -14.93
N ALA A 249 5.69 -5.88 -15.60
CA ALA A 249 5.36 -5.55 -16.99
C ALA A 249 4.82 -4.10 -17.12
N ALA A 250 4.04 -3.64 -16.13
CA ALA A 250 3.59 -2.24 -16.08
C ALA A 250 4.77 -1.26 -15.92
N ILE A 251 5.80 -1.62 -15.15
CA ILE A 251 7.04 -0.85 -15.10
C ILE A 251 7.69 -0.84 -16.48
N ALA A 252 7.88 -2.01 -17.13
CA ALA A 252 8.51 -2.15 -18.43
C ALA A 252 7.82 -1.37 -19.56
N ASN A 253 6.51 -1.13 -19.43
CA ASN A 253 5.73 -0.33 -20.37
C ASN A 253 5.80 1.18 -20.09
N GLY A 254 6.45 1.62 -19.00
CA GLY A 254 6.48 3.01 -18.58
C GLY A 254 5.19 3.48 -17.88
N ASP A 255 4.25 2.58 -17.61
CA ASP A 255 2.94 2.93 -17.03
C ASP A 255 3.07 3.57 -15.63
N LEU A 256 4.19 3.33 -14.92
CA LEU A 256 4.42 3.74 -13.54
C LEU A 256 5.53 4.79 -13.36
N GLU A 257 6.02 5.37 -14.47
CA GLU A 257 7.19 6.27 -14.44
C GLU A 257 6.85 7.71 -14.04
N ALA A 258 5.65 8.19 -14.38
CA ALA A 258 5.32 9.59 -14.23
C ALA A 258 5.31 10.02 -12.74
N VAL A 259 5.90 11.19 -12.48
CA VAL A 259 5.94 11.82 -11.16
C VAL A 259 4.87 12.91 -11.07
N SER A 260 4.03 12.83 -10.03
CA SER A 260 3.00 13.82 -9.71
C SER A 260 3.48 14.78 -8.59
N GLY A 261 2.89 15.97 -8.56
CA GLY A 261 3.03 16.92 -7.45
C GLY A 261 1.99 16.78 -6.34
N ASP A 262 1.05 15.85 -6.46
CA ASP A 262 -0.14 15.79 -5.60
C ASP A 262 0.19 15.49 -4.14
N VAL A 263 1.15 14.59 -3.88
CA VAL A 263 1.60 14.31 -2.50
C VAL A 263 2.11 15.58 -1.83
N ALA A 264 3.02 16.30 -2.48
CA ALA A 264 3.58 17.53 -1.90
C ALA A 264 2.51 18.61 -1.71
N ALA A 265 1.57 18.75 -2.65
CA ALA A 265 0.51 19.76 -2.59
C ALA A 265 -0.51 19.47 -1.47
N LEU A 266 -0.81 18.19 -1.20
CA LEU A 266 -1.85 17.79 -0.25
C LEU A 266 -1.29 17.54 1.16
N ALA A 267 -0.14 16.85 1.27
CA ALA A 267 0.49 16.58 2.57
C ALA A 267 1.23 17.79 3.16
N GLY A 268 1.55 18.80 2.34
CA GLY A 268 2.29 19.98 2.76
C GLY A 268 3.80 19.76 2.95
N HIS A 269 4.31 18.63 2.50
CA HIS A 269 5.74 18.29 2.48
C HIS A 269 6.08 17.45 1.24
N PRO A 270 7.34 17.43 0.77
CA PRO A 270 7.76 16.54 -0.30
C PRO A 270 7.58 15.06 0.06
N PRO A 271 7.20 14.18 -0.88
CA PRO A 271 7.17 12.74 -0.64
C PRO A 271 8.58 12.19 -0.39
N MET A 272 8.66 11.08 0.34
CA MET A 272 9.93 10.45 0.69
C MET A 272 10.59 9.76 -0.50
N ARG A 273 11.92 9.91 -0.60
CA ARG A 273 12.76 9.10 -1.47
C ARG A 273 12.98 7.70 -0.88
N LEU A 274 13.31 6.71 -1.72
CA LEU A 274 13.63 5.37 -1.26
C LEU A 274 14.73 5.35 -0.17
N ALA A 275 15.82 6.09 -0.38
CA ALA A 275 16.90 6.16 0.61
C ALA A 275 16.46 6.76 1.96
N GLU A 276 15.53 7.70 1.94
CA GLU A 276 14.95 8.28 3.15
C GLU A 276 14.03 7.28 3.86
N PHE A 277 13.16 6.61 3.10
CA PHE A 277 12.31 5.53 3.62
C PHE A 277 13.15 4.45 4.32
N LEU A 278 14.19 3.94 3.67
CA LEU A 278 15.07 2.91 4.24
C LEU A 278 15.78 3.40 5.50
N ARG A 279 16.24 4.65 5.54
CA ARG A 279 16.86 5.23 6.73
C ARG A 279 15.91 5.33 7.91
N ARG A 280 14.66 5.75 7.66
CA ARG A 280 13.63 5.91 8.70
C ARG A 280 13.05 4.57 9.16
N ASN A 281 13.08 3.54 8.32
CA ASN A 281 12.43 2.25 8.55
C ASN A 281 13.44 1.08 8.48
N PRO A 282 14.44 1.00 9.37
CA PRO A 282 15.47 -0.06 9.34
C PRO A 282 14.89 -1.47 9.50
N GLU A 283 13.70 -1.58 10.08
CA GLU A 283 12.99 -2.84 10.24
C GLU A 283 12.45 -3.40 8.91
N SER A 284 12.18 -2.53 7.93
CA SER A 284 11.61 -2.92 6.62
C SER A 284 12.54 -3.85 5.82
N TYR A 285 13.85 -3.80 6.09
CA TYR A 285 14.87 -4.62 5.40
C TYR A 285 15.72 -5.44 6.36
N ARG A 286 15.26 -5.67 7.61
CA ARG A 286 16.00 -6.47 8.61
C ARG A 286 16.42 -7.84 8.07
N GLN A 287 15.51 -8.50 7.33
CA GLN A 287 15.76 -9.82 6.73
C GLN A 287 16.84 -9.80 5.65
N LEU A 288 17.18 -8.63 5.11
CA LEU A 288 18.21 -8.47 4.09
C LEU A 288 19.60 -8.23 4.66
N ARG A 289 19.72 -7.92 5.94
CA ARG A 289 21.03 -7.70 6.57
C ARG A 289 21.81 -9.00 6.56
N GLY A 290 23.06 -8.95 6.10
CA GLY A 290 23.99 -10.08 6.24
C GLY A 290 24.10 -10.48 7.71
N SER A 291 24.16 -11.77 8.00
CA SER A 291 24.62 -12.22 9.30
C SER A 291 25.96 -11.54 9.56
N ALA A 292 26.11 -10.84 10.69
CA ALA A 292 27.43 -10.33 11.08
C ALA A 292 28.43 -11.51 10.97
N PRO A 293 29.61 -11.32 10.35
CA PRO A 293 30.61 -12.40 10.33
C PRO A 293 30.77 -12.89 11.76
N ALA A 294 30.62 -14.21 11.96
CA ALA A 294 30.86 -14.81 13.26
C ALA A 294 32.23 -14.33 13.74
N SER A 295 32.27 -13.73 14.93
CA SER A 295 33.55 -13.36 15.54
C SER A 295 34.48 -14.55 15.47
N PRO A 296 35.73 -14.38 15.01
CA PRO A 296 36.66 -15.50 14.99
C PRO A 296 36.69 -16.10 16.38
N PRO A 297 36.77 -17.44 16.49
CA PRO A 297 36.83 -18.09 17.79
C PRO A 297 38.03 -17.51 18.56
N ASP A 298 37.78 -17.12 19.79
CA ASP A 298 38.78 -16.60 20.72
C ASP A 298 39.87 -17.67 20.87
N THR A 299 40.97 -17.49 20.16
CA THR A 299 42.15 -18.37 20.33
C THR A 299 42.77 -17.99 21.65
N ALA A 300 42.36 -18.73 22.70
CA ALA A 300 43.04 -18.70 23.97
C ALA A 300 44.54 -19.01 23.74
N PRO A 301 45.46 -18.25 24.33
CA PRO A 301 46.87 -18.54 24.22
C PRO A 301 47.15 -19.88 24.90
N ALA A 302 47.82 -20.77 24.15
CA ALA A 302 48.33 -22.01 24.72
C ALA A 302 49.31 -21.65 25.83
N GLU A 303 48.94 -21.92 27.09
CA GLU A 303 49.89 -21.89 28.22
C GLU A 303 50.97 -22.94 27.98
N GLY A 304 52.18 -22.45 27.92
CA GLY A 304 53.38 -23.29 27.75
C GLY A 304 53.63 -24.16 28.96
N ALA A 305 53.83 -25.43 28.67
CA ALA A 305 54.39 -26.36 29.63
C ALA A 305 55.89 -26.19 29.62
N THR A 306 56.49 -25.94 30.80
CA THR A 306 57.83 -26.27 31.17
C THR A 306 57.80 -27.50 32.05
#